data_a7165ca5444f38bd7ef46b0597407fc0
#
_entry.id   a7165ca5444f38bd7ef46b0597407fc0
#
_cell.length_a   1.000
_cell.length_b   1.000
_cell.length_c   1.000
_cell.angle_alpha   90.00
_cell.angle_beta   90.00
_cell.angle_gamma   90.00
#
_symmetry.space_group_name_H-M   'P 1'
#
loop_
_entity.id
_entity.type
_entity.pdbx_description
1 polymer ?
#
loop_
_entity_poly.entity_id
_entity_poly.type
_entity_poly.pdbx_seq_one_letter_code
_entity_poly.pdbx_strand_id
1 'polypeptide(L)'
;IMATKAEVQALIDANLATGTAITAIKHRAVETAILNFSDVSTTSNRGFITVGDIDAQPVGHTYVVGGDVVSATVITRTSRGEVISVVVANALPSLVYFVRMAVESLGNIEADNDIHPLVFKIQTTNSFRIYVEDFGQTQDIRVYIETQAV
;
A
#
# COMPACT_ATOMS: atom_id res chain seq x y z
N ILE A 1 13.22 -15.62 1.87
CA ILE A 1 13.98 -14.74 2.80
C ILE A 1 14.77 -13.78 1.92
N MET A 2 14.53 -12.49 2.11
CA MET A 2 15.13 -11.42 1.32
C MET A 2 16.49 -11.05 1.93
N ALA A 3 17.51 -10.86 1.05
CA ALA A 3 18.83 -10.44 1.50
C ALA A 3 18.84 -8.95 1.87
N THR A 4 19.46 -8.61 2.97
CA THR A 4 19.70 -7.21 3.36
C THR A 4 20.88 -6.64 2.57
N LYS A 5 21.00 -5.29 2.53
CA LYS A 5 22.16 -4.63 1.90
C LYS A 5 23.48 -5.12 2.50
N ALA A 6 23.52 -5.37 3.81
CA ALA A 6 24.72 -5.86 4.50
C ALA A 6 25.07 -7.28 4.07
N GLU A 7 24.10 -8.16 3.89
CA GLU A 7 24.31 -9.53 3.40
C GLU A 7 24.81 -9.56 1.95
N VAL A 8 24.24 -8.69 1.08
CA VAL A 8 24.72 -8.54 -0.29
C VAL A 8 26.16 -8.02 -0.31
N GLN A 9 26.48 -7.01 0.50
CA GLN A 9 27.85 -6.48 0.60
C GLN A 9 28.83 -7.53 1.10
N ALA A 10 28.48 -8.27 2.15
CA ALA A 10 29.32 -9.35 2.67
C ALA A 10 29.58 -10.45 1.62
N LEU A 11 28.57 -10.77 0.80
CA LEU A 11 28.69 -11.74 -0.28
C LEU A 11 29.61 -11.24 -1.40
N ILE A 12 29.52 -9.95 -1.74
CA ILE A 12 30.43 -9.29 -2.69
C ILE A 12 31.86 -9.37 -2.18
N ASP A 13 32.10 -8.97 -0.94
CA ASP A 13 33.43 -8.96 -0.34
C ASP A 13 34.04 -10.35 -0.26
N ALA A 14 33.24 -11.37 0.08
CA ALA A 14 33.69 -12.77 0.17
C ALA A 14 34.00 -13.38 -1.19
N ASN A 15 33.26 -13.03 -2.24
CA ASN A 15 33.36 -13.70 -3.54
C ASN A 15 34.19 -12.94 -4.57
N LEU A 16 34.32 -11.63 -4.40
CA LEU A 16 35.05 -10.72 -5.31
C LEU A 16 36.28 -10.08 -4.64
N ALA A 17 36.82 -10.68 -3.56
CA ALA A 17 37.97 -10.15 -2.87
C ALA A 17 39.17 -10.00 -3.83
N THR A 18 39.89 -8.90 -3.68
CA THR A 18 41.04 -8.52 -4.53
C THR A 18 42.08 -9.63 -4.57
N GLY A 19 42.51 -10.03 -5.78
CA GLY A 19 43.56 -11.01 -5.98
C GLY A 19 43.11 -12.48 -6.05
N THR A 20 41.80 -12.76 -5.90
CA THR A 20 41.27 -14.11 -6.09
C THR A 20 40.62 -14.26 -7.47
N ALA A 21 40.80 -15.47 -8.07
CA ALA A 21 40.11 -15.77 -9.32
C ALA A 21 38.60 -15.83 -9.11
N ILE A 22 37.86 -15.04 -9.88
CA ILE A 22 36.40 -15.03 -9.89
C ILE A 22 35.93 -16.24 -10.69
N THR A 23 35.34 -17.23 -10.02
CA THR A 23 34.71 -18.36 -10.70
C THR A 23 33.29 -18.00 -11.14
N ALA A 24 32.77 -18.69 -12.16
CA ALA A 24 31.41 -18.51 -12.64
C ALA A 24 30.35 -18.75 -11.54
N ILE A 25 30.68 -19.59 -10.54
CA ILE A 25 29.77 -19.84 -9.39
C ILE A 25 29.75 -18.63 -8.47
N LYS A 26 30.90 -18.02 -8.16
CA LYS A 26 31.01 -16.84 -7.32
C LYS A 26 30.33 -15.64 -7.98
N HIS A 27 30.50 -15.44 -9.27
CA HIS A 27 29.86 -14.39 -10.03
C HIS A 27 28.33 -14.50 -10.00
N ARG A 28 27.79 -15.69 -10.30
CA ARG A 28 26.35 -15.96 -10.24
C ARG A 28 25.75 -15.77 -8.85
N ALA A 29 26.47 -16.11 -7.79
CA ALA A 29 26.01 -15.91 -6.42
C ALA A 29 25.81 -14.41 -6.09
N VAL A 30 26.74 -13.56 -6.53
CA VAL A 30 26.65 -12.10 -6.37
C VAL A 30 25.51 -11.54 -7.22
N GLU A 31 25.40 -11.93 -8.47
CA GLU A 31 24.30 -11.49 -9.36
C GLU A 31 22.93 -11.86 -8.78
N THR A 32 22.76 -13.07 -8.30
CA THR A 32 21.51 -13.54 -7.68
C THR A 32 21.18 -12.71 -6.43
N ALA A 33 22.16 -12.38 -5.61
CA ALA A 33 21.95 -11.57 -4.41
C ALA A 33 21.58 -10.13 -4.76
N ILE A 34 22.20 -9.54 -5.81
CA ILE A 34 21.85 -8.21 -6.30
C ILE A 34 20.43 -8.18 -6.85
N LEU A 35 20.03 -9.17 -7.65
CA LEU A 35 18.66 -9.29 -8.18
C LEU A 35 17.64 -9.41 -7.04
N ASN A 36 17.88 -10.29 -6.07
CA ASN A 36 16.99 -10.44 -4.92
C ASN A 36 16.90 -9.16 -4.08
N PHE A 37 17.98 -8.38 -3.98
CA PHE A 37 17.97 -7.09 -3.30
C PHE A 37 17.17 -6.03 -4.09
N SER A 38 17.28 -6.01 -5.40
CA SER A 38 16.54 -5.05 -6.24
C SER A 38 15.03 -5.32 -6.24
N ASP A 39 14.61 -6.58 -6.13
CA ASP A 39 13.19 -6.95 -6.06
C ASP A 39 12.51 -6.47 -4.77
N VAL A 40 13.28 -6.28 -3.69
CA VAL A 40 12.74 -5.77 -2.40
C VAL A 40 12.30 -4.32 -2.49
N SER A 41 12.95 -3.51 -3.35
CA SER A 41 12.67 -2.07 -3.43
C SER A 41 11.36 -1.73 -4.17
N THR A 42 10.67 -2.72 -4.73
CA THR A 42 9.50 -2.51 -5.59
C THR A 42 8.20 -3.09 -5.04
N THR A 43 8.17 -3.56 -3.77
CA THR A 43 6.91 -4.04 -3.20
C THR A 43 5.93 -2.87 -3.12
N SER A 44 4.94 -2.92 -3.96
CA SER A 44 3.85 -1.95 -4.00
C SER A 44 2.52 -2.69 -4.09
N ASN A 45 1.46 -2.05 -3.63
CA ASN A 45 0.10 -2.52 -3.86
C ASN A 45 -0.65 -1.42 -4.60
N ARG A 46 -1.51 -1.82 -5.54
CA ARG A 46 -2.40 -0.92 -6.27
C ARG A 46 -3.79 -1.50 -6.32
N GLY A 47 -4.76 -0.70 -5.92
CA GLY A 47 -6.14 -1.14 -5.94
C GLY A 47 -7.10 0.00 -5.71
N PHE A 48 -8.35 -0.34 -5.45
CA PHE A 48 -9.39 0.64 -5.20
C PHE A 48 -10.42 0.14 -4.19
N ILE A 49 -11.15 1.09 -3.64
CA ILE A 49 -12.33 0.89 -2.80
C ILE A 49 -13.47 1.67 -3.44
N THR A 50 -14.62 1.05 -3.61
CA THR A 50 -15.84 1.77 -3.99
C THR A 50 -16.62 2.06 -2.70
N VAL A 51 -16.68 3.33 -2.32
CA VAL A 51 -17.36 3.81 -1.13
C VAL A 51 -18.69 4.40 -1.57
N GLY A 52 -19.77 3.77 -1.14
CA GLY A 52 -21.13 4.25 -1.40
C GLY A 52 -21.76 4.75 -0.11
N ASP A 53 -22.55 5.80 -0.20
CA ASP A 53 -23.32 6.37 0.92
C ASP A 53 -22.47 6.57 2.18
N ILE A 54 -21.42 7.38 2.09
CA ILE A 54 -20.38 7.55 3.14
C ILE A 54 -20.99 7.73 4.54
N ASP A 55 -22.08 8.47 4.68
CA ASP A 55 -22.71 8.74 5.97
C ASP A 55 -23.73 7.69 6.42
N ALA A 56 -24.08 6.73 5.57
CA ALA A 56 -25.16 5.78 5.84
C ALA A 56 -24.71 4.40 6.30
N GLN A 57 -23.46 4.01 6.05
CA GLN A 57 -23.02 2.66 6.31
C GLN A 57 -22.70 2.39 7.78
N PRO A 58 -23.17 1.27 8.37
CA PRO A 58 -22.89 0.94 9.77
C PRO A 58 -21.44 0.54 9.98
N VAL A 59 -20.96 0.66 11.22
CA VAL A 59 -19.70 0.05 11.64
C VAL A 59 -19.73 -1.45 11.35
N GLY A 60 -18.67 -1.98 10.74
CA GLY A 60 -18.57 -3.36 10.27
C GLY A 60 -18.98 -3.54 8.80
N HIS A 61 -19.52 -2.52 8.14
CA HIS A 61 -19.79 -2.58 6.70
C HIS A 61 -18.49 -2.77 5.92
N THR A 62 -18.51 -3.65 4.91
CA THR A 62 -17.36 -3.92 4.04
C THR A 62 -17.67 -3.42 2.63
N TYR A 63 -16.81 -2.57 2.13
CA TYR A 63 -16.92 -1.99 0.79
C TYR A 63 -16.40 -2.93 -0.30
N VAL A 64 -16.86 -2.71 -1.52
CA VAL A 64 -16.35 -3.38 -2.71
C VAL A 64 -14.91 -2.91 -2.97
N VAL A 65 -14.02 -3.85 -3.17
CA VAL A 65 -12.59 -3.61 -3.39
C VAL A 65 -12.11 -4.28 -4.68
N GLY A 66 -10.96 -3.84 -5.18
CA GLY A 66 -10.32 -4.44 -6.35
C GLY A 66 -8.82 -4.20 -6.40
N GLY A 67 -8.14 -4.88 -7.33
CA GLY A 67 -6.68 -4.91 -7.40
C GLY A 67 -6.09 -5.61 -6.19
N ASP A 68 -5.03 -5.02 -5.62
CA ASP A 68 -4.34 -5.55 -4.44
C ASP A 68 -5.01 -5.16 -3.10
N VAL A 69 -6.14 -4.46 -3.11
CA VAL A 69 -6.93 -4.24 -1.89
C VAL A 69 -7.75 -5.50 -1.59
N VAL A 70 -7.53 -6.09 -0.42
CA VAL A 70 -8.17 -7.35 0.02
C VAL A 70 -9.48 -7.07 0.76
N SER A 71 -9.48 -6.03 1.60
CA SER A 71 -10.69 -5.61 2.33
C SER A 71 -10.67 -4.15 2.70
N ALA A 72 -11.85 -3.57 2.84
CA ALA A 72 -12.07 -2.22 3.33
C ALA A 72 -13.31 -2.21 4.22
N THR A 73 -13.14 -2.02 5.52
CA THR A 73 -14.21 -2.16 6.52
C THR A 73 -14.35 -0.90 7.36
N VAL A 74 -15.56 -0.40 7.52
CA VAL A 74 -15.88 0.73 8.40
C VAL A 74 -15.66 0.33 9.85
N ILE A 75 -14.76 1.03 10.54
CA ILE A 75 -14.43 0.73 11.95
C ILE A 75 -14.93 1.81 12.93
N THR A 76 -15.15 3.02 12.45
CA THR A 76 -15.67 4.13 13.24
C THR A 76 -16.41 5.10 12.32
N ARG A 77 -17.43 5.73 12.83
CA ARG A 77 -18.18 6.79 12.15
C ARG A 77 -18.13 8.09 12.94
N THR A 78 -18.15 9.18 12.21
CA THR A 78 -18.39 10.53 12.72
C THR A 78 -19.68 11.09 12.11
N SER A 79 -20.05 12.31 12.44
CA SER A 79 -21.21 12.99 11.84
C SER A 79 -20.99 13.41 10.37
N ARG A 80 -19.77 13.28 9.85
CA ARG A 80 -19.39 13.78 8.52
C ARG A 80 -18.56 12.78 7.71
N GLY A 81 -18.25 11.62 8.27
CA GLY A 81 -17.41 10.69 7.57
C GLY A 81 -17.11 9.42 8.36
N GLU A 82 -16.27 8.60 7.83
CA GLU A 82 -15.96 7.28 8.37
C GLU A 82 -14.47 6.97 8.33
N VAL A 83 -14.05 6.22 9.35
CA VAL A 83 -12.72 5.59 9.37
C VAL A 83 -12.83 4.18 8.82
N ILE A 84 -12.11 3.93 7.75
CA ILE A 84 -12.10 2.66 7.04
C ILE A 84 -10.75 1.97 7.29
N SER A 85 -10.80 0.73 7.75
CA SER A 85 -9.61 -0.13 7.82
C SER A 85 -9.40 -0.79 6.47
N VAL A 86 -8.23 -0.58 5.88
CA VAL A 86 -7.85 -1.11 4.58
C VAL A 86 -6.77 -2.16 4.76
N VAL A 87 -6.92 -3.31 4.11
CA VAL A 87 -5.92 -4.38 4.05
C VAL A 87 -5.51 -4.58 2.61
N VAL A 88 -4.21 -4.66 2.36
CA VAL A 88 -3.63 -4.94 1.05
C VAL A 88 -2.98 -6.32 1.00
N ALA A 89 -2.88 -6.90 -0.20
CA ALA A 89 -2.45 -8.28 -0.39
C ALA A 89 -0.98 -8.50 -0.01
N ASN A 90 -0.10 -7.57 -0.43
CA ASN A 90 1.33 -7.73 -0.24
C ASN A 90 1.79 -6.95 1.00
N ALA A 91 2.37 -7.65 1.97
CA ALA A 91 3.00 -7.01 3.10
C ALA A 91 4.24 -6.23 2.64
N LEU A 92 4.34 -4.98 3.05
CA LEU A 92 5.50 -4.13 2.80
C LEU A 92 6.64 -4.49 3.77
N PRO A 93 7.91 -4.26 3.42
CA PRO A 93 9.04 -4.70 4.22
C PRO A 93 9.17 -3.99 5.58
N SER A 94 8.51 -2.87 5.76
CA SER A 94 8.55 -2.09 7.01
C SER A 94 7.21 -1.39 7.28
N LEU A 95 7.08 -0.82 8.48
CA LEU A 95 5.94 0.06 8.84
C LEU A 95 6.10 1.48 8.28
N VAL A 96 7.21 1.78 7.62
CA VAL A 96 7.45 3.07 6.96
C VAL A 96 7.19 2.90 5.47
N TYR A 97 6.05 3.37 5.02
CA TYR A 97 5.66 3.31 3.63
C TYR A 97 4.73 4.48 3.27
N PHE A 98 4.69 4.80 1.98
CA PHE A 98 3.75 5.78 1.46
C PHE A 98 2.41 5.14 1.15
N VAL A 99 1.34 5.88 1.43
CA VAL A 99 0.00 5.62 0.92
C VAL A 99 -0.41 6.84 0.10
N ARG A 100 -0.64 6.63 -1.19
CA ARG A 100 -1.18 7.64 -2.09
C ARG A 100 -2.62 7.31 -2.39
N MET A 101 -3.45 8.33 -2.48
CA MET A 101 -4.86 8.18 -2.79
C MET A 101 -5.27 9.18 -3.86
N ALA A 102 -6.17 8.74 -4.74
CA ALA A 102 -6.88 9.58 -5.69
C ALA A 102 -8.37 9.22 -5.63
N VAL A 103 -9.23 10.19 -5.82
CA VAL A 103 -10.69 10.01 -5.75
C VAL A 103 -11.30 10.22 -7.11
N GLU A 104 -12.22 9.33 -7.47
CA GLU A 104 -13.11 9.43 -8.61
C GLU A 104 -14.55 9.51 -8.09
N SER A 105 -15.29 10.54 -8.49
CA SER A 105 -16.74 10.60 -8.25
C SER A 105 -17.45 9.64 -9.20
N LEU A 106 -18.31 8.79 -8.67
CA LEU A 106 -19.16 7.88 -9.44
C LEU A 106 -20.58 8.44 -9.68
N GLY A 107 -20.86 9.61 -9.10
CA GLY A 107 -22.14 10.28 -9.17
C GLY A 107 -22.20 11.36 -10.26
N ASN A 108 -23.15 12.28 -10.10
CA ASN A 108 -23.30 13.43 -11.00
C ASN A 108 -22.15 14.43 -10.75
N ILE A 109 -21.53 14.92 -11.84
CA ILE A 109 -20.47 15.92 -11.81
C ILE A 109 -20.89 17.27 -11.15
N GLU A 110 -22.19 17.52 -11.06
CA GLU A 110 -22.76 18.68 -10.37
C GLU A 110 -22.99 18.43 -8.87
N ALA A 111 -22.76 17.20 -8.40
CA ALA A 111 -22.78 16.90 -6.98
C ALA A 111 -21.59 17.56 -6.28
N ASP A 112 -21.75 17.81 -5.03
CA ASP A 112 -20.70 18.34 -4.17
C ASP A 112 -19.46 17.44 -4.22
N ASN A 113 -18.31 18.00 -4.54
CA ASN A 113 -17.05 17.26 -4.75
C ASN A 113 -16.04 17.57 -3.65
N ASP A 114 -16.49 17.86 -2.44
CA ASP A 114 -15.62 18.22 -1.31
C ASP A 114 -15.15 17.02 -0.47
N ILE A 115 -15.08 15.82 -1.09
CA ILE A 115 -14.61 14.62 -0.46
C ILE A 115 -13.09 14.64 -0.30
N HIS A 116 -12.63 14.47 0.93
CA HIS A 116 -11.22 14.48 1.28
C HIS A 116 -10.81 13.18 1.97
N PRO A 117 -10.29 12.19 1.22
CA PRO A 117 -9.69 11.03 1.84
C PRO A 117 -8.31 11.40 2.41
N LEU A 118 -8.05 10.96 3.63
CA LEU A 118 -6.72 11.10 4.23
C LEU A 118 -6.28 9.81 4.92
N VAL A 119 -4.97 9.58 4.96
CA VAL A 119 -4.41 8.48 5.74
C VAL A 119 -4.44 8.87 7.20
N PHE A 120 -5.19 8.11 7.98
CA PHE A 120 -5.35 8.36 9.41
C PHE A 120 -4.27 7.68 10.24
N LYS A 121 -3.94 6.42 9.93
CA LYS A 121 -2.95 5.65 10.68
C LYS A 121 -2.46 4.44 9.91
N ILE A 122 -1.16 4.23 9.86
CA ILE A 122 -0.55 2.96 9.47
C ILE A 122 -0.68 1.98 10.65
N GLN A 123 -1.15 0.77 10.38
CA GLN A 123 -1.43 -0.25 11.39
C GLN A 123 -0.37 -1.35 11.41
N THR A 124 -0.15 -1.97 10.24
CA THR A 124 0.79 -3.05 10.02
C THR A 124 1.47 -2.87 8.67
N THR A 125 2.34 -3.79 8.30
CA THR A 125 3.01 -3.80 7.00
C THR A 125 2.07 -4.00 5.80
N ASN A 126 0.83 -4.42 6.04
CA ASN A 126 -0.18 -4.59 4.99
C ASN A 126 -1.55 -4.01 5.34
N SER A 127 -1.65 -3.19 6.39
CA SER A 127 -2.91 -2.54 6.73
C SER A 127 -2.72 -1.12 7.25
N PHE A 128 -3.67 -0.27 6.91
CA PHE A 128 -3.72 1.12 7.34
C PHE A 128 -5.17 1.57 7.47
N ARG A 129 -5.37 2.72 8.07
CA ARG A 129 -6.68 3.37 8.19
C ARG A 129 -6.70 4.61 7.35
N ILE A 130 -7.80 4.80 6.63
CA ILE A 130 -8.12 6.05 5.97
C ILE A 130 -9.34 6.67 6.64
N TYR A 131 -9.44 7.98 6.61
CA TYR A 131 -10.63 8.74 6.94
C TYR A 131 -11.17 9.33 5.65
N VAL A 132 -12.44 9.09 5.39
CA VAL A 132 -13.15 9.67 4.24
C VAL A 132 -14.23 10.56 4.81
N GLU A 133 -14.21 11.83 4.46
CA GLU A 133 -15.14 12.84 4.89
C GLU A 133 -15.90 13.40 3.69
N ASP A 134 -17.18 13.63 3.87
CA ASP A 134 -18.08 14.27 2.92
C ASP A 134 -18.79 15.42 3.64
N PHE A 135 -18.67 16.62 3.11
CA PHE A 135 -19.24 17.82 3.71
C PHE A 135 -20.60 18.22 3.14
N GLY A 136 -21.05 17.54 2.14
CA GLY A 136 -22.24 17.91 1.39
C GLY A 136 -23.29 16.82 1.30
N GLN A 137 -23.67 16.54 0.08
CA GLN A 137 -24.61 15.46 -0.22
C GLN A 137 -23.86 14.15 -0.37
N THR A 138 -24.39 13.11 0.22
CA THR A 138 -23.88 11.74 0.10
C THR A 138 -23.72 11.35 -1.36
N GLN A 139 -22.53 10.94 -1.75
CA GLN A 139 -22.25 10.45 -3.09
C GLN A 139 -21.42 9.18 -3.07
N ASP A 140 -21.51 8.45 -4.15
CA ASP A 140 -20.66 7.28 -4.38
C ASP A 140 -19.31 7.73 -4.96
N ILE A 141 -18.24 7.20 -4.41
CA ILE A 141 -16.88 7.47 -4.89
C ILE A 141 -16.09 6.19 -5.07
N ARG A 142 -15.02 6.30 -5.84
CA ARG A 142 -13.95 5.32 -5.87
C ARG A 142 -12.66 5.96 -5.38
N VAL A 143 -12.06 5.35 -4.36
CA VAL A 143 -10.76 5.74 -3.84
C VAL A 143 -9.72 4.78 -4.40
N TYR A 144 -8.85 5.29 -5.26
CA TYR A 144 -7.68 4.57 -5.75
C TYR A 144 -6.57 4.66 -4.71
N ILE A 145 -5.91 3.55 -4.48
CA ILE A 145 -4.89 3.42 -3.45
C ILE A 145 -3.63 2.84 -4.06
N GLU A 146 -2.51 3.48 -3.78
CA GLU A 146 -1.17 2.95 -4.04
C GLU A 146 -0.37 2.98 -2.74
N THR A 147 0.23 1.85 -2.36
CA THR A 147 1.20 1.78 -1.27
C THR A 147 2.56 1.42 -1.82
N GLN A 148 3.60 2.02 -1.28
CA GLN A 148 4.97 1.79 -1.71
C GLN A 148 5.93 1.83 -0.52
N ALA A 149 6.83 0.85 -0.43
CA ALA A 149 7.93 0.86 0.53
C ALA A 149 8.85 2.08 0.31
N VAL A 150 9.42 2.58 1.42
CA VAL A 150 10.41 3.66 1.43
C VAL A 150 11.80 3.09 1.44
#